data_e931a3b0fcc0739f4661a0d84bc590b8
#
_entry.id   e931a3b0fcc0739f4661a0d84bc590b8
#
_cell.length_a   1.000
_cell.length_b   1.000
_cell.length_c   1.000
_cell.angle_alpha   90.00
_cell.angle_beta   90.00
_cell.angle_gamma   90.00
#
_symmetry.space_group_name_H-M   'P 1'
#
loop_
_entity.id
_entity.type
_entity.pdbx_description
1 polymer ?
#
loop_
_entity_poly.entity_id
_entity_poly.type
_entity_poly.pdbx_seq_one_letter_code
_entity_poly.pdbx_strand_id
1 'polypeptide(L)'
;LSTSAGYEYYGERFEKYFSDFEEKYGFHDMYSGGFYPYKTPEELWAFWSRYIFINRYMDAPKPVYEELLKLVGDKDYFVITTNVDHCFQKAGFDKKRLFYTQGDYGLFQCSEPCCQETFDNEREIRLMHERQEDGRIQSELIPRCPHCGRPMTVNLRSDDSFVEDEGWHRAAERYENFLRTRAGLKI
;
A
#
# COMPACT_ATOMS: atom_id res chain seq x y z
N LEU A 1 5.20 -3.84 -12.93
CA LEU A 1 6.34 -4.30 -12.12
C LEU A 1 5.87 -5.23 -11.00
N SER A 2 4.87 -4.89 -10.18
CA SER A 2 4.41 -5.71 -9.06
C SER A 2 4.06 -7.14 -9.48
N THR A 3 3.29 -7.32 -10.55
CA THR A 3 2.97 -8.65 -11.10
C THR A 3 4.23 -9.40 -11.56
N SER A 4 5.16 -8.71 -12.23
CA SER A 4 6.45 -9.30 -12.64
C SER A 4 7.29 -9.73 -11.44
N ALA A 5 7.19 -9.03 -10.32
CA ALA A 5 7.83 -9.37 -9.06
C ALA A 5 7.11 -10.50 -8.29
N GLY A 6 5.98 -11.00 -8.80
CA GLY A 6 5.21 -12.10 -8.21
C GLY A 6 4.05 -11.67 -7.32
N TYR A 7 3.70 -10.39 -7.29
CA TYR A 7 2.48 -9.90 -6.60
C TYR A 7 1.26 -10.05 -7.51
N GLU A 8 0.87 -11.29 -7.74
CA GLU A 8 -0.36 -11.60 -8.48
C GLU A 8 -1.56 -11.52 -7.53
N TYR A 9 -2.66 -10.91 -7.99
CA TYR A 9 -3.87 -10.69 -7.19
C TYR A 9 -4.93 -11.79 -7.38
N TYR A 10 -4.67 -12.77 -8.25
CA TYR A 10 -5.55 -13.88 -8.62
C TYR A 10 -4.76 -15.18 -8.71
N GLY A 11 -5.45 -16.30 -8.99
CA GLY A 11 -4.86 -17.63 -9.17
C GLY A 11 -4.23 -18.16 -7.87
N GLU A 12 -3.17 -18.95 -8.00
CA GLU A 12 -2.55 -19.69 -6.90
C GLU A 12 -2.20 -18.83 -5.68
N ARG A 13 -1.78 -17.57 -5.90
CA ARG A 13 -1.46 -16.68 -4.80
C ARG A 13 -2.71 -16.21 -4.05
N PHE A 14 -3.80 -15.96 -4.76
CA PHE A 14 -5.08 -15.65 -4.14
C PHE A 14 -5.62 -16.87 -3.38
N GLU A 15 -5.66 -18.03 -4.01
CA GLU A 15 -6.11 -19.28 -3.39
C GLU A 15 -5.31 -19.59 -2.10
N LYS A 16 -3.99 -19.42 -2.15
CA LYS A 16 -3.12 -19.66 -0.99
C LYS A 16 -3.45 -18.79 0.23
N TYR A 17 -3.82 -17.52 -0.01
CA TYR A 17 -3.98 -16.55 1.09
C TYR A 17 -5.41 -16.17 1.39
N PHE A 18 -6.39 -16.47 0.52
CA PHE A 18 -7.76 -15.98 0.62
C PHE A 18 -8.82 -17.04 0.30
N SER A 19 -8.50 -18.33 0.27
CA SER A 19 -9.49 -19.40 0.00
C SER A 19 -10.66 -19.38 0.98
N ASP A 20 -10.42 -19.06 2.26
CA ASP A 20 -11.45 -18.89 3.28
C ASP A 20 -12.38 -17.68 2.99
N PHE A 21 -11.85 -16.60 2.45
CA PHE A 21 -12.65 -15.46 2.00
C PHE A 21 -13.41 -15.76 0.71
N GLU A 22 -12.79 -16.48 -0.23
CA GLU A 22 -13.47 -16.95 -1.45
C GLU A 22 -14.68 -17.82 -1.10
N GLU A 23 -14.51 -18.80 -0.23
CA GLU A 23 -15.59 -19.69 0.22
C GLU A 23 -16.72 -18.90 0.90
N LYS A 24 -16.38 -17.93 1.73
CA LYS A 24 -17.35 -17.15 2.53
C LYS A 24 -18.07 -16.07 1.73
N TYR A 25 -17.39 -15.40 0.82
CA TYR A 25 -17.87 -14.17 0.16
C TYR A 25 -18.03 -14.29 -1.37
N GLY A 26 -17.45 -15.32 -2.01
CA GLY A 26 -17.63 -15.63 -3.42
C GLY A 26 -16.85 -14.77 -4.41
N PHE A 27 -15.86 -13.98 -3.98
CA PHE A 27 -14.96 -13.28 -4.89
C PHE A 27 -13.70 -14.14 -5.17
N HIS A 28 -13.08 -13.98 -6.36
CA HIS A 28 -12.02 -14.84 -6.85
C HIS A 28 -10.67 -14.12 -7.07
N ASP A 29 -10.54 -12.92 -6.57
CA ASP A 29 -9.32 -12.12 -6.66
C ASP A 29 -9.23 -11.10 -5.52
N MET A 30 -8.00 -10.63 -5.24
CA MET A 30 -7.75 -9.70 -4.15
C MET A 30 -8.32 -8.30 -4.40
N TYR A 31 -8.45 -7.88 -5.66
CA TYR A 31 -9.00 -6.58 -6.00
C TYR A 31 -10.50 -6.53 -5.66
N SER A 32 -11.26 -7.52 -6.13
CA SER A 32 -12.68 -7.67 -5.80
C SER A 32 -12.92 -7.76 -4.30
N GLY A 33 -12.04 -8.48 -3.57
CA GLY A 33 -12.10 -8.55 -2.11
C GLY A 33 -11.89 -7.19 -1.43
N GLY A 34 -11.02 -6.34 -1.97
CA GLY A 34 -10.76 -5.00 -1.43
C GLY A 34 -11.96 -4.06 -1.53
N PHE A 35 -12.85 -4.27 -2.51
CA PHE A 35 -14.08 -3.50 -2.72
C PHE A 35 -15.35 -4.21 -2.27
N TYR A 36 -15.23 -5.40 -1.67
CA TYR A 36 -16.38 -6.14 -1.18
C TYR A 36 -17.07 -5.38 -0.03
N PRO A 37 -18.42 -5.26 -0.02
CA PRO A 37 -19.16 -4.55 1.02
C PRO A 37 -19.30 -5.39 2.29
N TYR A 38 -18.23 -5.51 3.05
CA TYR A 38 -18.21 -6.25 4.32
C TYR A 38 -19.25 -5.70 5.29
N LYS A 39 -19.91 -6.60 6.03
CA LYS A 39 -20.98 -6.22 6.97
C LYS A 39 -20.46 -5.55 8.23
N THR A 40 -19.23 -5.85 8.63
CA THR A 40 -18.63 -5.32 9.86
C THR A 40 -17.19 -4.85 9.63
N PRO A 41 -16.69 -3.88 10.41
CA PRO A 41 -15.31 -3.44 10.35
C PRO A 41 -14.31 -4.57 10.65
N GLU A 42 -14.69 -5.54 11.50
CA GLU A 42 -13.84 -6.68 11.84
C GLU A 42 -13.59 -7.58 10.63
N GLU A 43 -14.59 -7.79 9.78
CA GLU A 43 -14.45 -8.56 8.53
C GLU A 43 -13.63 -7.78 7.49
N LEU A 44 -13.89 -6.48 7.35
CA LEU A 44 -13.14 -5.59 6.47
C LEU A 44 -11.64 -5.60 6.82
N TRP A 45 -11.32 -5.43 8.10
CA TRP A 45 -9.94 -5.38 8.55
C TRP A 45 -9.24 -6.75 8.58
N ALA A 46 -9.98 -7.86 8.70
CA ALA A 46 -9.42 -9.19 8.52
C ALA A 46 -8.93 -9.39 7.08
N PHE A 47 -9.71 -8.93 6.08
CA PHE A 47 -9.27 -8.94 4.70
C PHE A 47 -8.10 -7.98 4.48
N TRP A 48 -8.25 -6.70 4.82
CA TRP A 48 -7.25 -5.68 4.55
C TRP A 48 -5.93 -5.92 5.27
N SER A 49 -5.94 -6.39 6.51
CA SER A 49 -4.70 -6.69 7.23
C SER A 49 -3.91 -7.82 6.57
N ARG A 50 -4.57 -8.88 6.11
CA ARG A 50 -3.95 -9.97 5.36
C ARG A 50 -3.44 -9.48 4.01
N TYR A 51 -4.26 -8.72 3.28
CA TYR A 51 -3.90 -8.14 2.01
C TYR A 51 -2.66 -7.25 2.10
N ILE A 52 -2.64 -6.33 3.08
CA ILE A 52 -1.50 -5.44 3.30
C ILE A 52 -0.27 -6.24 3.74
N PHE A 53 -0.44 -7.19 4.65
CA PHE A 53 0.68 -8.00 5.13
C PHE A 53 1.42 -8.68 3.98
N ILE A 54 0.70 -9.37 3.09
CA ILE A 54 1.32 -10.12 1.98
C ILE A 54 1.81 -9.25 0.82
N ASN A 55 1.27 -8.05 0.63
CA ASN A 55 1.64 -7.16 -0.48
C ASN A 55 2.60 -6.03 -0.09
N ARG A 56 2.74 -5.75 1.21
CA ARG A 56 3.56 -4.65 1.72
C ARG A 56 4.68 -5.11 2.64
N TYR A 57 4.40 -6.08 3.52
CA TYR A 57 5.34 -6.48 4.58
C TYR A 57 6.08 -7.79 4.29
N MET A 58 5.56 -8.66 3.43
CA MET A 58 6.32 -9.79 2.90
C MET A 58 7.23 -9.32 1.77
N ASP A 59 8.34 -10.05 1.59
CA ASP A 59 9.24 -9.79 0.47
C ASP A 59 8.63 -10.20 -0.88
N ALA A 60 9.02 -9.48 -1.92
CA ALA A 60 8.62 -9.83 -3.27
C ALA A 60 9.20 -11.19 -3.66
N PRO A 61 8.41 -12.09 -4.29
CA PRO A 61 8.89 -13.41 -4.69
C PRO A 61 10.07 -13.40 -5.70
N LYS A 62 10.21 -12.32 -6.47
CA LYS A 62 11.24 -12.19 -7.51
C LYS A 62 11.98 -10.86 -7.38
N PRO A 63 13.29 -10.79 -7.64
CA PRO A 63 14.15 -9.62 -7.42
C PRO A 63 14.07 -8.57 -8.55
N VAL A 64 12.87 -8.31 -9.07
CA VAL A 64 12.67 -7.42 -10.23
C VAL A 64 13.05 -5.97 -9.91
N TYR A 65 12.78 -5.51 -8.70
CA TYR A 65 13.07 -4.13 -8.30
C TYR A 65 14.57 -3.93 -8.03
N GLU A 66 15.24 -4.92 -7.46
CA GLU A 66 16.69 -4.93 -7.24
C GLU A 66 17.45 -4.98 -8.56
N GLU A 67 16.97 -5.76 -9.54
CA GLU A 67 17.51 -5.80 -10.89
C GLU A 67 17.33 -4.47 -11.61
N LEU A 68 16.16 -3.84 -11.47
CA LEU A 68 15.92 -2.51 -12.02
C LEU A 68 16.84 -1.46 -11.38
N LEU A 69 17.05 -1.52 -10.07
CA LEU A 69 17.99 -0.62 -9.39
C LEU A 69 19.41 -0.77 -9.92
N LYS A 70 19.88 -2.00 -10.14
CA LYS A 70 21.20 -2.24 -10.78
C LYS A 70 21.30 -1.64 -12.17
N LEU A 71 20.20 -1.64 -12.94
CA LEU A 71 20.18 -1.10 -14.30
C LEU A 71 20.22 0.44 -14.33
N VAL A 72 19.64 1.12 -13.34
CA VAL A 72 19.50 2.58 -13.35
C VAL A 72 20.31 3.30 -12.27
N GLY A 73 20.92 2.58 -11.33
CA GLY A 73 21.54 3.16 -10.13
C GLY A 73 22.71 4.10 -10.39
N ASP A 74 23.42 3.93 -11.50
CA ASP A 74 24.50 4.80 -11.97
C ASP A 74 24.01 5.99 -12.84
N LYS A 75 22.71 6.09 -13.09
CA LYS A 75 22.10 7.07 -13.99
C LYS A 75 21.45 8.20 -13.23
N ASP A 76 21.19 9.29 -13.93
CA ASP A 76 20.39 10.38 -13.40
C ASP A 76 18.89 10.05 -13.59
N TYR A 77 18.33 9.31 -12.65
CA TYR A 77 16.96 8.83 -12.69
C TYR A 77 16.05 9.53 -11.68
N PHE A 78 14.76 9.47 -11.94
CA PHE A 78 13.70 9.70 -10.95
C PHE A 78 12.60 8.67 -11.18
N VAL A 79 12.05 8.11 -10.11
CA VAL A 79 10.94 7.16 -10.15
C VAL A 79 9.66 7.89 -9.79
N ILE A 80 8.67 7.85 -10.69
CA ILE A 80 7.27 8.13 -10.38
C ILE A 80 6.48 6.84 -10.50
N THR A 81 5.67 6.51 -9.50
CA THR A 81 4.93 5.25 -9.47
C THR A 81 3.55 5.42 -8.89
N THR A 82 2.60 4.65 -9.42
CA THR A 82 1.27 4.44 -8.86
C THR A 82 1.19 3.21 -7.96
N ASN A 83 2.29 2.44 -7.87
CA ASN A 83 2.35 1.29 -6.98
C ASN A 83 2.43 1.74 -5.52
N VAL A 84 1.73 1.01 -4.66
CA VAL A 84 1.56 1.29 -3.24
C VAL A 84 2.17 0.20 -2.34
N ASP A 85 2.93 -0.73 -2.95
CA ASP A 85 3.53 -1.92 -2.34
C ASP A 85 4.89 -1.67 -1.67
N HIS A 86 5.45 -0.47 -1.81
CA HIS A 86 6.76 -0.07 -1.25
C HIS A 86 7.97 -0.83 -1.81
N CYS A 87 7.82 -1.52 -2.91
CA CYS A 87 8.89 -2.37 -3.44
C CYS A 87 10.13 -1.59 -3.89
N PHE A 88 9.97 -0.38 -4.43
CA PHE A 88 11.10 0.49 -4.76
C PHE A 88 11.94 0.82 -3.53
N GLN A 89 11.30 1.18 -2.42
CA GLN A 89 12.00 1.51 -1.19
C GLN A 89 12.70 0.27 -0.59
N LYS A 90 12.03 -0.89 -0.59
CA LYS A 90 12.60 -2.17 -0.13
C LYS A 90 13.84 -2.58 -0.94
N ALA A 91 13.82 -2.34 -2.25
CA ALA A 91 14.94 -2.63 -3.14
C ALA A 91 16.11 -1.64 -2.98
N GLY A 92 15.96 -0.57 -2.19
CA GLY A 92 17.01 0.39 -1.89
C GLY A 92 17.07 1.59 -2.83
N PHE A 93 16.03 1.89 -3.60
CA PHE A 93 15.95 3.15 -4.34
C PHE A 93 16.00 4.35 -3.41
N ASP A 94 16.73 5.39 -3.80
CA ASP A 94 16.84 6.63 -3.03
C ASP A 94 15.46 7.30 -2.90
N LYS A 95 14.97 7.41 -1.66
CA LYS A 95 13.69 8.06 -1.34
C LYS A 95 13.61 9.50 -1.88
N LYS A 96 14.73 10.18 -2.05
CA LYS A 96 14.78 11.54 -2.63
C LYS A 96 14.51 11.55 -4.13
N ARG A 97 14.63 10.40 -4.80
CA ARG A 97 14.39 10.18 -6.22
C ARG A 97 13.14 9.35 -6.50
N LEU A 98 12.20 9.36 -5.56
CA LEU A 98 11.00 8.54 -5.62
C LEU A 98 9.76 9.35 -5.25
N PHE A 99 8.71 9.26 -6.08
CA PHE A 99 7.39 9.78 -5.83
C PHE A 99 6.32 8.71 -6.09
N TYR A 100 5.69 8.23 -5.03
CA TYR A 100 4.56 7.29 -5.07
C TYR A 100 3.26 8.08 -4.91
N THR A 101 2.54 8.27 -6.02
CA THR A 101 1.45 9.24 -6.14
C THR A 101 0.12 8.79 -5.55
N GLN A 102 -0.06 7.47 -5.35
CA GLN A 102 -1.33 6.85 -4.97
C GLN A 102 -1.37 6.41 -3.49
N GLY A 103 -0.40 6.81 -2.68
CA GLY A 103 -0.28 6.42 -1.28
C GLY A 103 0.60 5.20 -1.03
N ASP A 104 0.43 4.56 0.11
CA ASP A 104 1.21 3.38 0.54
C ASP A 104 0.32 2.47 1.40
N TYR A 105 0.35 1.16 1.16
CA TYR A 105 -0.33 0.18 2.01
C TYR A 105 0.15 0.21 3.47
N GLY A 106 1.34 0.72 3.72
CA GLY A 106 1.94 0.87 5.05
C GLY A 106 1.48 2.10 5.82
N LEU A 107 0.50 2.85 5.32
CA LEU A 107 0.01 4.08 5.96
C LEU A 107 -1.49 4.03 6.19
N PHE A 108 -1.91 4.44 7.41
CA PHE A 108 -3.29 4.78 7.69
C PHE A 108 -3.53 6.27 7.56
N GLN A 109 -4.78 6.63 7.25
CA GLN A 109 -5.34 7.98 7.34
C GLN A 109 -6.70 7.96 8.03
N CYS A 110 -7.17 9.10 8.51
CA CYS A 110 -8.55 9.23 8.97
C CYS A 110 -9.51 9.00 7.82
N SER A 111 -10.55 8.16 8.01
CA SER A 111 -11.54 7.86 6.94
C SER A 111 -12.35 9.09 6.51
N GLU A 112 -12.53 10.04 7.41
CA GLU A 112 -13.07 11.37 7.15
C GLU A 112 -11.97 12.36 7.55
N PRO A 113 -11.10 12.83 6.63
CA PRO A 113 -9.87 13.54 6.96
C PRO A 113 -10.09 14.73 7.89
N CYS A 114 -9.68 14.59 9.15
CA CYS A 114 -9.70 15.66 10.14
C CYS A 114 -8.35 16.38 10.26
N CYS A 115 -7.32 15.83 9.63
CA CYS A 115 -5.96 16.35 9.55
C CYS A 115 -5.30 15.88 8.25
N GLN A 116 -4.16 16.49 7.91
CA GLN A 116 -3.35 16.11 6.73
C GLN A 116 -2.16 15.22 7.15
N GLU A 117 -2.42 14.25 8.02
CA GLU A 117 -1.41 13.34 8.54
C GLU A 117 -1.72 11.89 8.17
N THR A 118 -0.66 11.13 7.91
CA THR A 118 -0.70 9.69 7.76
C THR A 118 0.08 9.03 8.90
N PHE A 119 -0.26 7.77 9.19
CA PHE A 119 0.27 7.04 10.33
C PHE A 119 0.82 5.69 9.87
N ASP A 120 2.03 5.33 10.30
CA ASP A 120 2.59 4.00 10.09
C ASP A 120 1.65 2.94 10.67
N ASN A 121 1.49 1.82 9.96
CA ASN A 121 0.54 0.78 10.35
C ASN A 121 1.14 -0.61 10.51
N GLU A 122 2.46 -0.76 10.41
CA GLU A 122 3.09 -2.08 10.38
C GLU A 122 2.75 -2.92 11.61
N ARG A 123 2.82 -2.32 12.80
CA ARG A 123 2.54 -3.01 14.06
C ARG A 123 1.09 -3.49 14.12
N GLU A 124 0.15 -2.63 13.78
CA GLU A 124 -1.29 -2.90 13.80
C GLU A 124 -1.65 -3.97 12.76
N ILE A 125 -1.12 -3.87 11.55
CA ILE A 125 -1.34 -4.85 10.48
C ILE A 125 -0.80 -6.23 10.86
N ARG A 126 0.41 -6.31 11.41
CA ARG A 126 0.97 -7.58 11.87
C ARG A 126 0.12 -8.20 12.98
N LEU A 127 -0.31 -7.40 13.93
CA LEU A 127 -1.14 -7.86 15.05
C LEU A 127 -2.52 -8.36 14.59
N MET A 128 -3.19 -7.62 13.68
CA MET A 128 -4.46 -8.04 13.08
C MET A 128 -4.30 -9.33 12.27
N HIS A 129 -3.23 -9.42 11.46
CA HIS A 129 -2.96 -10.60 10.65
C HIS A 129 -2.71 -11.84 11.50
N GLU A 130 -1.95 -11.70 12.59
CA GLU A 130 -1.62 -12.79 13.51
C GLU A 130 -2.83 -13.29 14.32
N ARG A 131 -3.71 -12.36 14.72
CA ARG A 131 -4.81 -12.63 15.66
C ARG A 131 -6.18 -12.75 15.01
N GLN A 132 -6.27 -12.75 13.69
CA GLN A 132 -7.57 -12.95 13.03
C GLN A 132 -8.02 -14.41 13.14
N GLU A 133 -9.30 -14.61 13.39
CA GLU A 133 -9.97 -15.90 13.45
C GLU A 133 -11.27 -15.85 12.66
N ASP A 134 -11.58 -16.90 11.89
CA ASP A 134 -12.80 -17.04 11.09
C ASP A 134 -13.08 -15.83 10.16
N GLY A 135 -12.03 -15.23 9.60
CA GLY A 135 -12.13 -14.07 8.72
C GLY A 135 -12.58 -12.79 9.45
N ARG A 136 -12.25 -12.67 10.75
CA ARG A 136 -12.52 -11.48 11.59
C ARG A 136 -11.32 -11.14 12.45
N ILE A 137 -11.13 -9.85 12.72
CA ILE A 137 -10.24 -9.37 13.77
C ILE A 137 -11.02 -9.10 15.06
N GLN A 138 -10.30 -8.95 16.15
CA GLN A 138 -10.86 -8.48 17.42
C GLN A 138 -11.24 -6.98 17.31
N SER A 139 -12.38 -6.58 17.85
CA SER A 139 -12.92 -5.21 17.70
C SER A 139 -12.01 -4.11 18.26
N GLU A 140 -11.21 -4.43 19.28
CA GLU A 140 -10.23 -3.52 19.86
C GLU A 140 -9.03 -3.22 18.95
N LEU A 141 -8.82 -4.03 17.90
CA LEU A 141 -7.78 -3.81 16.91
C LEU A 141 -8.22 -2.90 15.76
N ILE A 142 -9.50 -2.53 15.68
CA ILE A 142 -9.98 -1.61 14.64
C ILE A 142 -9.28 -0.25 14.81
N PRO A 143 -8.51 0.20 13.79
CA PRO A 143 -7.70 1.40 13.92
C PRO A 143 -8.57 2.66 14.00
N ARG A 144 -8.22 3.54 14.93
CA ARG A 144 -8.92 4.80 15.16
C ARG A 144 -7.99 5.99 15.08
N CYS A 145 -8.49 7.05 14.48
CA CYS A 145 -7.75 8.30 14.34
C CYS A 145 -7.39 8.88 15.72
N PRO A 146 -6.11 9.15 15.99
CA PRO A 146 -5.67 9.68 17.29
C PRO A 146 -6.19 11.10 17.56
N HIS A 147 -6.59 11.85 16.53
CA HIS A 147 -7.09 13.21 16.68
C HIS A 147 -8.60 13.27 16.96
N CYS A 148 -9.41 12.46 16.29
CA CYS A 148 -10.87 12.57 16.36
C CYS A 148 -11.59 11.27 16.78
N GLY A 149 -10.89 10.16 16.96
CA GLY A 149 -11.45 8.87 17.35
C GLY A 149 -12.26 8.14 16.27
N ARG A 150 -12.45 8.73 15.09
CA ARG A 150 -13.13 8.09 13.97
C ARG A 150 -12.33 6.90 13.44
N PRO A 151 -12.97 5.96 12.74
CA PRO A 151 -12.25 4.88 12.07
C PRO A 151 -11.16 5.42 11.14
N MET A 152 -10.10 4.65 10.98
CA MET A 152 -9.08 4.91 9.96
C MET A 152 -9.33 4.05 8.73
N THR A 153 -8.70 4.43 7.64
CA THR A 153 -8.60 3.65 6.40
C THR A 153 -7.14 3.62 5.94
N VAL A 154 -6.85 2.79 4.95
CA VAL A 154 -5.53 2.77 4.30
C VAL A 154 -5.37 4.05 3.47
N ASN A 155 -4.17 4.65 3.48
CA ASN A 155 -3.87 5.82 2.66
C ASN A 155 -3.68 5.40 1.20
N LEU A 156 -4.79 5.30 0.48
CA LEU A 156 -4.87 4.97 -0.94
C LEU A 156 -5.73 5.98 -1.65
N ARG A 157 -5.28 6.44 -2.83
CA ARG A 157 -6.06 7.36 -3.68
C ARG A 157 -7.15 6.59 -4.42
N SER A 158 -8.22 6.25 -3.74
CA SER A 158 -9.43 5.62 -4.28
C SER A 158 -10.57 6.62 -4.52
N ASP A 159 -10.54 7.75 -3.81
CA ASP A 159 -11.54 8.82 -3.87
C ASP A 159 -10.96 10.17 -3.43
N ASP A 160 -11.82 11.16 -3.26
CA ASP A 160 -11.44 12.53 -2.89
C ASP A 160 -11.04 12.68 -1.40
N SER A 161 -11.14 11.63 -0.59
CA SER A 161 -10.72 11.63 0.81
C SER A 161 -9.22 11.36 1.00
N PHE A 162 -8.48 11.13 -0.06
CA PHE A 162 -7.05 10.85 0.00
C PHE A 162 -6.26 11.98 0.68
N VAL A 163 -5.50 11.62 1.71
CA VAL A 163 -4.64 12.58 2.42
C VAL A 163 -3.28 12.66 1.74
N GLU A 164 -2.97 13.83 1.20
CA GLU A 164 -1.64 14.22 0.74
C GLU A 164 -0.88 14.82 1.91
N ASP A 165 -0.11 14.01 2.62
CA ASP A 165 0.66 14.47 3.77
C ASP A 165 1.89 15.31 3.37
N GLU A 166 2.61 15.83 4.36
CA GLU A 166 3.83 16.62 4.12
C GLU A 166 4.87 15.81 3.32
N GLY A 167 4.97 14.50 3.55
CA GLY A 167 5.89 13.61 2.82
C GLY A 167 5.54 13.50 1.34
N TRP A 168 4.25 13.41 1.04
CA TRP A 168 3.72 13.40 -0.32
C TRP A 168 4.04 14.70 -1.05
N HIS A 169 3.74 15.86 -0.43
CA HIS A 169 4.03 17.18 -1.01
C HIS A 169 5.53 17.40 -1.26
N ARG A 170 6.39 17.01 -0.33
CA ARG A 170 7.84 17.06 -0.53
C ARG A 170 8.33 16.17 -1.67
N ALA A 171 7.70 15.02 -1.88
CA ALA A 171 8.04 14.13 -3.00
C ALA A 171 7.60 14.73 -4.34
N ALA A 172 6.41 15.33 -4.40
CA ALA A 172 5.91 16.04 -5.56
C ALA A 172 6.84 17.20 -5.95
N GLU A 173 7.24 18.04 -4.98
CA GLU A 173 8.18 19.16 -5.20
C GLU A 173 9.53 18.67 -5.75
N ARG A 174 10.08 17.58 -5.21
CA ARG A 174 11.32 16.99 -5.74
C ARG A 174 11.18 16.51 -7.19
N TYR A 175 10.04 15.92 -7.53
CA TYR A 175 9.75 15.50 -8.90
C TYR A 175 9.65 16.68 -9.85
N GLU A 176 8.90 17.71 -9.51
CA GLU A 176 8.78 18.94 -10.30
C GLU A 176 10.14 19.62 -10.50
N ASN A 177 10.95 19.70 -9.47
CA ASN A 177 12.30 20.23 -9.55
C ASN A 177 13.21 19.40 -10.45
N PHE A 178 13.09 18.06 -10.38
CA PHE A 178 13.80 17.15 -11.28
C PHE A 178 13.44 17.46 -12.75
N LEU A 179 12.18 17.57 -13.08
CA LEU A 179 11.72 17.91 -14.44
C LEU A 179 12.23 19.29 -14.88
N ARG A 180 12.06 20.31 -14.05
CA ARG A 180 12.46 21.68 -14.34
C ARG A 180 13.96 21.80 -14.61
N THR A 181 14.78 21.15 -13.84
CA THR A 181 16.27 21.24 -13.97
C THR A 181 16.81 20.44 -15.14
N ARG A 182 15.99 19.56 -15.75
CA ARG A 182 16.37 18.73 -16.89
C ARG A 182 15.57 19.06 -18.15
N ALA A 183 14.81 20.13 -18.14
CA ALA A 183 14.10 20.62 -19.30
C ALA A 183 15.10 20.89 -20.46
N GLY A 184 14.84 20.29 -21.63
CA GLY A 184 15.70 20.42 -22.82
C GLY A 184 16.84 19.40 -22.93
N LEU A 185 17.05 18.52 -21.94
CA LEU A 185 17.94 17.37 -22.12
C LEU A 185 17.27 16.32 -23.01
N LYS A 186 18.06 15.70 -23.89
CA LYS A 186 17.59 14.50 -24.62
C LYS A 186 17.61 13.30 -23.66
N ILE A 187 16.48 12.58 -23.65
CA ILE A 187 16.34 11.31 -22.92
C ILE A 187 16.89 10.18 -23.80
#